data_3a8c53efe3465f5bcd03def9dd84f403
#
_entry.id   3a8c53efe3465f5bcd03def9dd84f403
#
_cell.length_a   1.000
_cell.length_b   1.000
_cell.length_c   1.000
_cell.angle_alpha   90.00
_cell.angle_beta   90.00
_cell.angle_gamma   90.00
#
_symmetry.space_group_name_H-M   'P 1'
#
loop_
_entity.id
_entity.type
_entity.pdbx_description
1 polymer ?
#
loop_
_entity_poly.entity_id
_entity_poly.type
_entity_poly.pdbx_seq_one_letter_code
_entity_poly.pdbx_strand_id
1 'polypeptide(L)'
;AMHYGFRIVSDLADGLSNWMDEKGYATLDDIRGRAVPNVTDWKYLNLKYDIKARIDQDRCIQCGLCHIACEDTSHQAITATKDGVRHFEVVDSECVGCNLCMHVCPV
;
A
#
# COMPACT_ATOMS: atom_id res chain seq x y z
N ALA A 1 23.13 -8.40 9.50
CA ALA A 1 24.47 -8.99 9.56
C ALA A 1 24.45 -10.45 10.00
N MET A 2 23.68 -10.84 11.01
CA MET A 2 23.67 -12.23 11.53
C MET A 2 23.31 -13.30 10.48
N HIS A 3 22.37 -13.01 9.58
CA HIS A 3 21.93 -13.97 8.55
C HIS A 3 22.64 -13.81 7.21
N TYR A 4 23.15 -12.63 6.90
CA TYR A 4 23.73 -12.30 5.59
C TYR A 4 25.21 -11.96 5.63
N GLY A 5 25.83 -11.98 6.82
CA GLY A 5 27.22 -11.55 7.01
C GLY A 5 27.42 -10.06 6.71
N PHE A 6 28.67 -9.64 6.61
CA PHE A 6 29.02 -8.24 6.34
C PHE A 6 28.70 -7.78 4.91
N ARG A 7 28.48 -8.71 3.98
CA ARG A 7 28.08 -8.41 2.62
C ARG A 7 26.77 -7.61 2.54
N ILE A 8 25.93 -7.72 3.58
CA ILE A 8 24.67 -6.94 3.64
C ILE A 8 24.90 -5.43 3.48
N VAL A 9 26.06 -4.91 3.90
CA VAL A 9 26.39 -3.49 3.77
C VAL A 9 26.54 -3.10 2.30
N SER A 10 27.21 -3.93 1.49
CA SER A 10 27.34 -3.72 0.05
C SER A 10 25.97 -3.80 -0.63
N ASP A 11 25.20 -4.84 -0.31
CA ASP A 11 23.87 -5.04 -0.89
C ASP A 11 22.92 -3.85 -0.58
N LEU A 12 22.99 -3.28 0.62
CA LEU A 12 22.22 -2.09 1.01
C LEU A 12 22.70 -0.82 0.28
N ALA A 13 24.02 -0.64 0.15
CA ALA A 13 24.59 0.50 -0.56
C ALA A 13 24.23 0.47 -2.05
N ASP A 14 24.35 -0.69 -2.69
CA ASP A 14 24.00 -0.89 -4.09
C ASP A 14 22.48 -0.67 -4.30
N GLY A 15 21.66 -1.22 -3.41
CA GLY A 15 20.22 -1.03 -3.45
C GLY A 15 19.80 0.43 -3.31
N LEU A 16 20.46 1.18 -2.41
CA LEU A 16 20.22 2.61 -2.23
C LEU A 16 20.65 3.41 -3.45
N SER A 17 21.83 3.10 -4.02
CA SER A 17 22.33 3.76 -5.24
C SER A 17 21.36 3.56 -6.40
N ASN A 18 20.93 2.33 -6.66
CA ASN A 18 19.99 2.01 -7.72
C ASN A 18 18.63 2.73 -7.53
N TRP A 19 18.15 2.79 -6.28
CA TRP A 19 16.92 3.52 -5.97
C TRP A 19 17.07 5.03 -6.19
N MET A 20 18.22 5.60 -5.80
CA MET A 20 18.50 7.02 -6.02
C MET A 20 18.53 7.35 -7.52
N ASP A 21 19.17 6.51 -8.33
CA ASP A 21 19.21 6.66 -9.79
C ASP A 21 17.80 6.59 -10.41
N GLU A 22 16.99 5.61 -9.98
CA GLU A 22 15.58 5.49 -10.42
C GLU A 22 14.75 6.74 -10.08
N LYS A 23 14.98 7.34 -8.92
CA LYS A 23 14.25 8.55 -8.45
C LYS A 23 14.90 9.87 -8.89
N GLY A 24 16.05 9.84 -9.56
CA GLY A 24 16.76 11.01 -10.04
C GLY A 24 17.46 11.83 -8.95
N TYR A 25 17.89 11.18 -7.86
CA TYR A 25 18.66 11.81 -6.79
C TYR A 25 20.16 11.63 -7.01
N ALA A 26 20.90 12.74 -7.06
CA ALA A 26 22.34 12.71 -7.27
C ALA A 26 23.14 12.45 -5.97
N THR A 27 22.62 12.88 -4.85
CA THR A 27 23.29 12.80 -3.54
C THR A 27 22.34 12.42 -2.42
N LEU A 28 22.89 11.91 -1.31
CA LEU A 28 22.09 11.64 -0.10
C LEU A 28 21.52 12.93 0.51
N ASP A 29 22.13 14.08 0.28
CA ASP A 29 21.63 15.35 0.78
C ASP A 29 20.33 15.76 0.07
N ASP A 30 20.10 15.29 -1.15
CA ASP A 30 18.85 15.53 -1.88
C ASP A 30 17.63 14.90 -1.20
N ILE A 31 17.84 13.83 -0.44
CA ILE A 31 16.77 13.09 0.26
C ILE A 31 16.76 13.31 1.78
N ARG A 32 17.90 13.73 2.34
CA ARG A 32 18.05 13.95 3.77
C ARG A 32 17.10 15.05 4.25
N GLY A 33 16.33 14.74 5.27
CA GLY A 33 15.44 15.72 5.92
C GLY A 33 14.20 16.12 5.12
N ARG A 34 13.93 15.54 3.94
CA ARG A 34 12.73 15.89 3.13
C ARG A 34 11.41 15.68 3.86
N ALA A 35 11.35 14.72 4.76
CA ALA A 35 10.14 14.47 5.56
C ALA A 35 9.99 15.44 6.74
N VAL A 36 11.06 16.13 7.15
CA VAL A 36 11.05 16.99 8.36
C VAL A 36 10.00 18.09 8.28
N PRO A 37 9.79 18.80 7.15
CA PRO A 37 8.74 19.82 7.05
C PRO A 37 7.32 19.28 7.24
N ASN A 38 7.13 17.97 7.02
CA ASN A 38 5.83 17.30 7.16
C ASN A 38 5.62 16.68 8.55
N VAL A 39 6.62 16.75 9.43
CA VAL A 39 6.46 16.32 10.83
C VAL A 39 5.57 17.33 11.54
N THR A 40 4.47 16.85 12.09
CA THR A 40 3.48 17.68 12.77
C THR A 40 3.11 17.08 14.12
N ASP A 41 2.62 17.93 15.01
CA ASP A 41 2.07 17.48 16.29
C ASP A 41 0.71 16.79 16.07
N TRP A 42 0.43 15.79 16.88
CA TRP A 42 -0.81 15.03 16.88
C TRP A 42 -2.08 15.89 16.84
N LYS A 43 -2.09 17.01 17.53
CA LYS A 43 -3.23 17.95 17.59
C LYS A 43 -3.60 18.57 16.23
N TYR A 44 -2.67 18.56 15.26
CA TYR A 44 -2.91 19.09 13.92
C TYR A 44 -3.34 18.02 12.92
N LEU A 45 -3.37 16.74 13.33
CA LEU A 45 -3.81 15.66 12.47
C LEU A 45 -5.33 15.70 12.28
N ASN A 46 -5.78 15.52 11.06
CA ASN A 46 -7.20 15.33 10.78
C ASN A 46 -7.60 13.88 11.09
N LEU A 47 -8.05 13.63 12.32
CA LEU A 47 -8.49 12.31 12.78
C LEU A 47 -9.91 11.92 12.30
N LYS A 48 -10.59 12.82 11.59
CA LYS A 48 -11.91 12.55 10.97
C LYS A 48 -11.78 12.21 9.48
N TYR A 49 -10.58 11.94 9.03
CA TYR A 49 -10.32 11.59 7.63
C TYR A 49 -10.64 10.11 7.40
N ASP A 50 -11.68 9.88 6.62
CA ASP A 50 -12.12 8.54 6.23
C ASP A 50 -11.60 8.19 4.83
N ILE A 51 -10.84 7.10 4.74
CA ILE A 51 -10.41 6.52 3.47
C ILE A 51 -11.27 5.27 3.22
N LYS A 52 -11.79 5.14 2.01
CA LYS A 52 -12.53 3.96 1.55
C LYS A 52 -11.85 3.38 0.33
N ALA A 53 -11.82 2.07 0.24
CA ALA A 53 -11.35 1.39 -0.97
C ALA A 53 -12.32 1.64 -2.13
N ARG A 54 -11.78 1.67 -3.34
CA ARG A 54 -12.56 1.67 -4.59
C ARG A 54 -11.96 0.65 -5.54
N ILE A 55 -12.78 -0.14 -6.17
CA ILE A 55 -12.36 -1.10 -7.18
C ILE A 55 -12.66 -0.50 -8.54
N ASP A 56 -11.60 -0.30 -9.33
CA ASP A 56 -11.72 0.13 -10.72
C ASP A 56 -12.18 -1.09 -11.55
N GLN A 57 -13.45 -1.10 -11.93
CA GLN A 57 -14.06 -2.23 -12.63
C GLN A 57 -13.51 -2.43 -14.05
N ASP A 58 -13.04 -1.37 -14.70
CA ASP A 58 -12.45 -1.44 -16.04
C ASP A 58 -11.07 -2.11 -16.04
N ARG A 59 -10.35 -1.96 -14.95
CA ARG A 59 -9.03 -2.57 -14.75
C ARG A 59 -9.09 -3.92 -14.02
N CYS A 60 -10.18 -4.20 -13.33
CA CYS A 60 -10.32 -5.38 -12.49
C CYS A 60 -10.27 -6.68 -13.30
N ILE A 61 -9.28 -7.52 -13.04
CA ILE A 61 -9.15 -8.85 -13.66
C ILE A 61 -9.96 -9.94 -12.95
N GLN A 62 -10.78 -9.59 -11.97
CA GLN A 62 -11.73 -10.46 -11.27
C GLN A 62 -11.07 -11.66 -10.55
N CYS A 63 -9.81 -11.53 -10.12
CA CYS A 63 -9.07 -12.57 -9.44
C CYS A 63 -9.62 -12.92 -8.05
N GLY A 64 -10.28 -11.97 -7.37
CA GLY A 64 -10.90 -12.16 -6.05
C GLY A 64 -9.95 -12.04 -4.86
N LEU A 65 -8.67 -11.73 -5.04
CA LEU A 65 -7.70 -11.62 -3.95
C LEU A 65 -8.11 -10.55 -2.94
N CYS A 66 -8.64 -9.41 -3.40
CA CYS A 66 -9.11 -8.34 -2.52
C CYS A 66 -10.28 -8.78 -1.63
N HIS A 67 -11.21 -9.58 -2.16
CA HIS A 67 -12.33 -10.15 -1.41
C HIS A 67 -11.83 -11.14 -0.35
N ILE A 68 -10.97 -12.09 -0.73
CA ILE A 68 -10.39 -13.07 0.21
C ILE A 68 -9.62 -12.36 1.32
N ALA A 69 -8.76 -11.38 0.98
CA ALA A 69 -8.01 -10.65 1.97
C ALA A 69 -8.90 -9.83 2.93
N CYS A 70 -10.03 -9.32 2.45
CA CYS A 70 -11.01 -8.62 3.28
C CYS A 70 -11.83 -9.58 4.15
N GLU A 71 -12.17 -10.78 3.64
CA GLU A 71 -12.85 -11.85 4.39
C GLU A 71 -11.98 -12.40 5.54
N ASP A 72 -10.68 -12.56 5.29
CA ASP A 72 -9.72 -13.03 6.30
C ASP A 72 -9.47 -11.99 7.41
N THR A 73 -9.86 -10.75 7.20
CA THR A 73 -9.88 -9.70 8.22
C THR A 73 -11.27 -9.59 8.87
N SER A 74 -11.39 -8.82 9.92
CA SER A 74 -12.67 -8.66 10.64
C SER A 74 -13.70 -7.75 9.94
N HIS A 75 -13.35 -7.14 8.81
CA HIS A 75 -14.21 -6.08 8.22
C HIS A 75 -15.19 -6.60 7.16
N GLN A 76 -14.79 -7.61 6.37
CA GLN A 76 -15.64 -8.27 5.36
C GLN A 76 -16.41 -7.31 4.45
N ALA A 77 -15.76 -6.19 4.13
CA ALA A 77 -16.36 -5.05 3.43
C ALA A 77 -16.37 -5.18 1.90
N ILE A 78 -15.86 -6.28 1.34
CA ILE A 78 -15.87 -6.51 -0.12
C ILE A 78 -16.78 -7.68 -0.44
N THR A 79 -17.88 -7.39 -1.12
CA THR A 79 -18.84 -8.40 -1.57
C THR A 79 -18.41 -8.98 -2.92
N ALA A 80 -18.81 -10.24 -3.16
CA ALA A 80 -18.61 -10.94 -4.42
C ALA A 80 -19.93 -11.43 -4.96
N THR A 81 -20.33 -10.99 -6.16
CA THR A 81 -21.51 -11.48 -6.87
C THR A 81 -21.09 -12.44 -7.99
N LYS A 82 -21.92 -13.44 -8.28
CA LYS A 82 -21.65 -14.50 -9.25
C LYS A 82 -22.77 -14.61 -10.31
N ASP A 83 -23.13 -13.52 -10.94
CA ASP A 83 -24.11 -13.54 -12.02
C ASP A 83 -23.41 -13.77 -13.38
N GLY A 84 -22.72 -14.93 -13.51
CA GLY A 84 -21.95 -15.32 -14.70
C GLY A 84 -20.50 -14.82 -14.69
N VAL A 85 -20.25 -13.57 -14.42
CA VAL A 85 -18.93 -12.94 -14.25
C VAL A 85 -18.78 -12.52 -12.79
N ARG A 86 -17.65 -12.84 -12.16
CA ARG A 86 -17.41 -12.40 -10.79
C ARG A 86 -17.29 -10.88 -10.73
N HIS A 87 -18.07 -10.27 -9.88
CA HIS A 87 -18.04 -8.81 -9.65
C HIS A 87 -17.76 -8.55 -8.17
N PHE A 88 -16.89 -7.60 -7.90
CA PHE A 88 -16.50 -7.24 -6.53
C PHE A 88 -16.84 -5.79 -6.24
N GLU A 89 -17.54 -5.55 -5.15
CA GLU A 89 -17.93 -4.20 -4.72
C GLU A 89 -17.52 -3.96 -3.27
N VAL A 90 -17.19 -2.72 -2.95
CA VAL A 90 -16.88 -2.28 -1.60
C VAL A 90 -18.12 -1.73 -0.94
N VAL A 91 -18.46 -2.26 0.22
CA VAL A 91 -19.52 -1.74 1.09
C VAL A 91 -18.92 -0.61 1.95
N ASP A 92 -19.28 0.62 1.62
CA ASP A 92 -18.68 1.81 2.24
C ASP A 92 -18.86 1.88 3.75
N SER A 93 -20.00 1.41 4.29
CA SER A 93 -20.25 1.40 5.74
C SER A 93 -19.34 0.45 6.50
N GLU A 94 -18.88 -0.62 5.87
CA GLU A 94 -18.06 -1.65 6.48
C GLU A 94 -16.55 -1.43 6.25
N CYS A 95 -16.20 -0.67 5.21
CA CYS A 95 -14.81 -0.41 4.88
C CYS A 95 -14.18 0.59 5.85
N VAL A 96 -13.11 0.19 6.51
CA VAL A 96 -12.33 1.01 7.45
C VAL A 96 -11.04 1.59 6.85
N GLY A 97 -10.79 1.37 5.56
CA GLY A 97 -9.62 1.92 4.88
C GLY A 97 -8.29 1.28 5.30
N CYS A 98 -8.28 0.02 5.70
CA CYS A 98 -7.06 -0.69 6.15
C CYS A 98 -6.02 -0.92 5.04
N ASN A 99 -6.37 -0.65 3.79
CA ASN A 99 -5.51 -0.71 2.60
C ASN A 99 -5.01 -2.12 2.20
N LEU A 100 -5.42 -3.19 2.89
CA LEU A 100 -4.96 -4.55 2.60
C LEU A 100 -5.32 -5.01 1.17
N CYS A 101 -6.53 -4.69 0.73
CA CYS A 101 -7.01 -5.03 -0.61
C CYS A 101 -6.15 -4.43 -1.74
N MET A 102 -5.56 -3.25 -1.52
CA MET A 102 -4.63 -2.63 -2.48
C MET A 102 -3.31 -3.40 -2.56
N HIS A 103 -2.78 -3.87 -1.41
CA HIS A 103 -1.50 -4.58 -1.39
C HIS A 103 -1.55 -5.96 -2.04
N VAL A 104 -2.72 -6.61 -2.08
CA VAL A 104 -2.88 -7.92 -2.72
C VAL A 104 -3.35 -7.82 -4.16
N CYS A 105 -3.73 -6.63 -4.64
CA CYS A 105 -4.21 -6.43 -6.00
C CYS A 105 -3.03 -6.48 -6.98
N PRO A 106 -3.08 -7.33 -8.02
CA PRO A 106 -2.00 -7.45 -9.01
C PRO A 106 -2.04 -6.38 -10.12
N VAL A 107 -3.02 -5.45 -10.08
CA VAL A 107 -3.27 -4.46 -11.16
C VAL A 107 -3.05 -3.04 -10.67
#